data_4f04462fdff4ac7c9dec76ebe26c439e
#
_entry.id   4f04462fdff4ac7c9dec76ebe26c439e
#
_cell.length_a   1.000
_cell.length_b   1.000
_cell.length_c   1.000
_cell.angle_alpha   90.00
_cell.angle_beta   90.00
_cell.angle_gamma   90.00
#
_symmetry.space_group_name_H-M   'P 1'
#
loop_
_entity.id
_entity.type
_entity.pdbx_description
1 polymer ?
#
loop_
_entity_poly.entity_id
_entity_poly.type
_entity_poly.pdbx_seq_one_letter_code
_entity_poly.pdbx_strand_id
1 'polypeptide(L)'
;LKIDVTTADASLAAGDLYNIIHQIEGYNIAHLGWGTSVAKTVTLSFHIKSPKTGTHCVTLRNSNQTRTRVEEFTVSAANTWEKKTITITGDTSGTWQATNSAGIQLIFPLAVGSTYHSSVAAGSWGNGGNIYGSSNQVNCMDDAANNWYITGIQLEAGQTATPFEHEDFGTTLAKCQRYYEISGITLVSNIGGVYPSNSWCVRKNHRPDISYTAAAGSGATIARMY
;
A
#
# COMPACT_ATOMS: atom_id res chain seq x y z
N LEU A 1 1.22 -12.24 -3.06
CA LEU A 1 1.45 -12.15 -1.62
C LEU A 1 0.70 -13.28 -0.92
N LYS A 2 1.34 -13.89 0.07
CA LYS A 2 0.74 -14.85 1.01
C LYS A 2 0.92 -14.31 2.42
N ILE A 3 -0.11 -14.44 3.24
CA ILE A 3 -0.08 -14.17 4.67
C ILE A 3 -0.43 -15.48 5.38
N ASP A 4 0.46 -15.93 6.25
CA ASP A 4 0.27 -17.08 7.12
C ASP A 4 -0.05 -16.59 8.54
N VAL A 5 -1.10 -17.10 9.14
CA VAL A 5 -1.40 -16.86 10.56
C VAL A 5 -0.54 -17.81 11.38
N THR A 6 0.44 -17.30 12.08
CA THR A 6 1.32 -18.12 12.94
C THR A 6 0.83 -18.20 14.39
N THR A 7 0.05 -17.21 14.81
CA THR A 7 -0.62 -17.17 16.12
C THR A 7 -2.04 -16.69 15.91
N ALA A 8 -3.00 -17.50 16.32
CA ALA A 8 -4.41 -17.18 16.15
C ALA A 8 -4.86 -16.10 17.13
N ASP A 9 -5.74 -15.23 16.65
CA ASP A 9 -6.50 -14.27 17.45
C ASP A 9 -7.99 -14.46 17.17
N ALA A 10 -8.60 -15.42 17.87
CA ALA A 10 -10.00 -15.77 17.69
C ALA A 10 -10.96 -14.76 18.34
N SER A 11 -10.46 -13.91 19.25
CA SER A 11 -11.28 -12.97 20.03
C SER A 11 -10.68 -11.58 19.98
N LEU A 12 -10.92 -10.88 18.87
CA LEU A 12 -10.40 -9.54 18.65
C LEU A 12 -10.82 -8.58 19.75
N ALA A 13 -9.85 -7.97 20.42
CA ALA A 13 -10.10 -6.81 21.27
C ALA A 13 -10.46 -5.59 20.40
N ALA A 14 -11.06 -4.58 21.01
CA ALA A 14 -11.50 -3.39 20.28
C ALA A 14 -10.35 -2.67 19.53
N GLY A 15 -9.15 -2.73 20.06
CA GLY A 15 -7.93 -2.10 19.49
C GLY A 15 -7.09 -2.99 18.59
N ASP A 16 -7.50 -4.23 18.30
CA ASP A 16 -6.72 -5.12 17.44
C ASP A 16 -6.89 -4.77 15.97
N LEU A 17 -5.78 -4.83 15.23
CA LEU A 17 -5.75 -4.45 13.83
C LEU A 17 -4.70 -5.26 13.07
N TYR A 18 -5.15 -6.03 12.10
CA TYR A 18 -4.33 -6.79 11.17
C TYR A 18 -4.66 -6.36 9.75
N ASN A 19 -3.70 -5.78 9.03
CA ASN A 19 -3.93 -5.27 7.69
C ASN A 19 -2.68 -5.28 6.81
N ILE A 20 -2.89 -5.13 5.52
CA ILE A 20 -1.86 -4.84 4.52
C ILE A 20 -2.16 -3.46 3.97
N ILE A 21 -1.17 -2.57 3.97
CA ILE A 21 -1.29 -1.21 3.43
C ILE A 21 -0.34 -1.07 2.25
N HIS A 22 -0.87 -0.65 1.12
CA HIS A 22 -0.10 -0.19 -0.03
C HIS A 22 -0.30 1.32 -0.20
N GLN A 23 0.81 2.06 -0.24
CA GLN A 23 0.77 3.50 -0.46
C GLN A 23 1.03 3.82 -1.93
N ILE A 24 0.08 4.48 -2.57
CA ILE A 24 0.20 4.96 -3.95
C ILE A 24 0.66 6.42 -3.89
N GLU A 25 1.77 6.72 -4.54
CA GLU A 25 2.33 8.08 -4.59
C GLU A 25 1.34 9.06 -5.21
N GLY A 26 1.28 10.28 -4.67
CA GLY A 26 0.36 11.32 -5.11
C GLY A 26 0.53 11.71 -6.58
N TYR A 27 1.75 11.72 -7.12
CA TYR A 27 1.96 11.97 -8.54
C TYR A 27 1.27 10.94 -9.44
N ASN A 28 1.13 9.69 -8.98
CA ASN A 28 0.47 8.64 -9.75
C ASN A 28 -1.06 8.75 -9.73
N ILE A 29 -1.64 9.56 -8.84
CA ILE A 29 -3.09 9.76 -8.72
C ILE A 29 -3.54 11.18 -9.07
N ALA A 30 -2.63 12.11 -9.32
CA ALA A 30 -2.95 13.51 -9.58
C ALA A 30 -3.99 13.69 -10.70
N HIS A 31 -3.94 12.83 -11.73
CA HIS A 31 -4.87 12.83 -12.86
C HIS A 31 -6.31 12.42 -12.51
N LEU A 32 -6.53 11.86 -11.32
CA LEU A 32 -7.87 11.47 -10.85
C LEU A 32 -8.69 12.68 -10.37
N GLY A 33 -8.04 13.79 -10.02
CA GLY A 33 -8.70 15.01 -9.57
C GLY A 33 -9.50 14.85 -8.27
N TRP A 34 -9.13 13.89 -7.41
CA TRP A 34 -9.82 13.66 -6.14
C TRP A 34 -9.67 14.84 -5.20
N GLY A 35 -10.72 15.12 -4.43
CA GLY A 35 -10.86 16.32 -3.62
C GLY A 35 -11.46 17.51 -4.39
N THR A 36 -11.89 17.29 -5.62
CA THR A 36 -12.52 18.32 -6.47
C THR A 36 -13.81 17.82 -7.10
N SER A 37 -14.61 18.73 -7.65
CA SER A 37 -15.87 18.40 -8.33
C SER A 37 -15.71 17.54 -9.60
N VAL A 38 -14.46 17.40 -10.10
CA VAL A 38 -14.13 16.60 -11.29
C VAL A 38 -13.49 15.25 -10.92
N ALA A 39 -13.62 14.84 -9.67
CA ALA A 39 -13.08 13.57 -9.18
C ALA A 39 -13.53 12.38 -10.03
N LYS A 40 -12.56 11.65 -10.57
CA LYS A 40 -12.81 10.52 -11.46
C LYS A 40 -13.09 9.25 -10.68
N THR A 41 -14.01 8.44 -11.20
CA THR A 41 -14.22 7.06 -10.75
C THR A 41 -12.99 6.22 -11.07
N VAL A 42 -12.69 5.28 -10.18
CA VAL A 42 -11.68 4.25 -10.38
C VAL A 42 -12.28 2.86 -10.26
N THR A 43 -11.65 1.88 -10.86
CA THR A 43 -11.99 0.47 -10.68
C THR A 43 -10.79 -0.27 -10.11
N LEU A 44 -11.02 -0.96 -9.00
CA LEU A 44 -10.06 -1.85 -8.37
C LEU A 44 -10.37 -3.28 -8.77
N SER A 45 -9.40 -4.00 -9.30
CA SER A 45 -9.50 -5.43 -9.56
C SER A 45 -8.35 -6.20 -8.93
N PHE A 46 -8.62 -7.41 -8.47
CA PHE A 46 -7.63 -8.30 -7.85
C PHE A 46 -8.13 -9.74 -7.81
N HIS A 47 -7.21 -10.68 -7.54
CA HIS A 47 -7.55 -12.06 -7.23
C HIS A 47 -7.25 -12.33 -5.77
N ILE A 48 -8.19 -12.97 -5.08
CA ILE A 48 -8.09 -13.33 -3.67
C ILE A 48 -8.34 -14.82 -3.48
N LYS A 49 -7.64 -15.42 -2.53
CA LYS A 49 -7.94 -16.75 -2.00
C LYS A 49 -7.85 -16.69 -0.47
N SER A 50 -8.95 -17.03 0.20
CA SER A 50 -9.07 -17.02 1.65
C SER A 50 -9.69 -18.31 2.15
N PRO A 51 -9.32 -18.84 3.31
CA PRO A 51 -10.01 -19.96 3.96
C PRO A 51 -11.36 -19.52 4.54
N LYS A 52 -11.54 -18.22 4.80
CA LYS A 52 -12.79 -17.65 5.35
C LYS A 52 -13.67 -17.15 4.22
N THR A 53 -14.87 -17.68 4.15
CA THR A 53 -15.97 -17.17 3.31
C THR A 53 -16.71 -16.05 4.05
N GLY A 54 -17.44 -15.23 3.31
CA GLY A 54 -18.22 -14.12 3.86
C GLY A 54 -17.67 -12.76 3.47
N THR A 55 -17.97 -11.75 4.26
CA THR A 55 -17.63 -10.35 3.97
C THR A 55 -16.18 -10.06 4.28
N HIS A 56 -15.46 -9.56 3.30
CA HIS A 56 -14.14 -8.98 3.42
C HIS A 56 -14.19 -7.49 3.04
N CYS A 57 -13.19 -6.74 3.42
CA CYS A 57 -13.13 -5.31 3.11
C CYS A 57 -11.89 -4.94 2.31
N VAL A 58 -12.01 -3.84 1.58
CA VAL A 58 -10.88 -3.05 1.10
C VAL A 58 -11.18 -1.58 1.42
N THR A 59 -10.18 -0.87 1.89
CA THR A 59 -10.33 0.51 2.34
C THR A 59 -9.41 1.42 1.54
N LEU A 60 -9.96 2.53 1.05
CA LEU A 60 -9.21 3.61 0.44
C LEU A 60 -9.22 4.81 1.38
N ARG A 61 -8.05 5.40 1.59
CA ARG A 61 -7.89 6.52 2.52
C ARG A 61 -6.86 7.51 1.98
N ASN A 62 -7.08 8.82 2.24
CA ASN A 62 -6.05 9.82 1.96
C ASN A 62 -4.93 9.74 3.00
N SER A 63 -3.75 10.28 2.68
CA SER A 63 -2.58 10.23 3.57
C SER A 63 -2.81 10.87 4.94
N ASN A 64 -3.61 11.94 4.98
CA ASN A 64 -3.94 12.66 6.22
C ASN A 64 -5.02 11.96 7.05
N GLN A 65 -5.54 10.82 6.58
CA GLN A 65 -6.58 10.04 7.25
C GLN A 65 -7.87 10.82 7.55
N THR A 66 -8.14 11.86 6.79
CA THR A 66 -9.33 12.69 6.93
C THR A 66 -10.48 12.28 6.02
N ARG A 67 -10.19 11.43 5.03
CA ARG A 67 -11.17 10.87 4.10
C ARG A 67 -10.93 9.38 3.97
N THR A 68 -12.01 8.60 4.14
CA THR A 68 -11.96 7.14 4.10
C THR A 68 -13.20 6.58 3.41
N ARG A 69 -13.03 5.52 2.66
CA ARG A 69 -14.12 4.72 2.09
C ARG A 69 -13.80 3.25 2.29
N VAL A 70 -14.72 2.53 2.88
CA VAL A 70 -14.67 1.07 3.05
C VAL A 70 -15.58 0.44 2.01
N GLU A 71 -15.04 -0.47 1.21
CA GLU A 71 -15.80 -1.32 0.30
C GLU A 71 -15.86 -2.72 0.87
N GLU A 72 -17.05 -3.31 0.87
CA GLU A 72 -17.27 -4.71 1.21
C GLU A 72 -17.34 -5.56 -0.05
N PHE A 73 -16.75 -6.75 0.01
CA PHE A 73 -16.88 -7.76 -1.03
C PHE A 73 -16.99 -9.15 -0.40
N THR A 74 -17.65 -10.07 -1.10
CA THR A 74 -17.87 -11.42 -0.58
C THR A 74 -16.84 -12.39 -1.16
N VAL A 75 -16.20 -13.19 -0.30
CA VAL A 75 -15.52 -14.43 -0.70
C VAL A 75 -16.52 -15.56 -0.58
N SER A 76 -16.82 -16.22 -1.70
CA SER A 76 -17.92 -17.20 -1.80
C SER A 76 -17.48 -18.62 -1.54
N ALA A 77 -16.24 -18.96 -1.88
CA ALA A 77 -15.69 -20.31 -1.74
C ALA A 77 -14.36 -20.31 -1.00
N ALA A 78 -14.28 -21.08 0.09
CA ALA A 78 -13.05 -21.22 0.87
C ALA A 78 -11.91 -21.81 0.02
N ASN A 79 -10.70 -21.32 0.23
CA ASN A 79 -9.49 -21.81 -0.42
C ASN A 79 -9.51 -21.83 -1.96
N THR A 80 -10.39 -20.99 -2.56
CA THR A 80 -10.56 -20.89 -4.01
C THR A 80 -10.14 -19.50 -4.48
N TRP A 81 -9.46 -19.41 -5.62
CA TRP A 81 -9.14 -18.12 -6.24
C TRP A 81 -10.41 -17.49 -6.84
N GLU A 82 -10.72 -16.30 -6.40
CA GLU A 82 -11.83 -15.50 -6.92
C GLU A 82 -11.30 -14.15 -7.44
N LYS A 83 -11.71 -13.73 -8.62
CA LYS A 83 -11.50 -12.37 -9.12
C LYS A 83 -12.54 -11.45 -8.50
N LYS A 84 -12.10 -10.33 -7.97
CA LYS A 84 -12.96 -9.25 -7.48
C LYS A 84 -12.76 -8.01 -8.32
N THR A 85 -13.85 -7.30 -8.54
CA THR A 85 -13.87 -6.02 -9.25
C THR A 85 -14.79 -5.07 -8.50
N ILE A 86 -14.28 -3.91 -8.13
CA ILE A 86 -15.00 -2.92 -7.31
C ILE A 86 -14.85 -1.56 -7.99
N THR A 87 -15.98 -0.96 -8.38
CA THR A 87 -16.00 0.39 -8.96
C THR A 87 -16.24 1.40 -7.85
N ILE A 88 -15.35 2.37 -7.75
CA ILE A 88 -15.28 3.35 -6.65
C ILE A 88 -15.43 4.74 -7.25
N THR A 89 -16.52 5.44 -6.90
CA THR A 89 -16.70 6.84 -7.30
C THR A 89 -15.63 7.70 -6.64
N GLY A 90 -15.06 8.65 -7.38
CA GLY A 90 -14.04 9.56 -6.84
C GLY A 90 -14.56 10.39 -5.67
N ASP A 91 -13.68 10.73 -4.75
CA ASP A 91 -14.02 11.61 -3.64
C ASP A 91 -13.97 13.08 -4.11
N THR A 92 -15.09 13.77 -3.99
CA THR A 92 -15.18 15.21 -4.35
C THR A 92 -14.77 16.12 -3.20
N SER A 93 -14.35 15.58 -2.06
CA SER A 93 -14.05 16.31 -0.84
C SER A 93 -12.68 15.96 -0.27
N GLY A 94 -12.20 16.80 0.66
CA GLY A 94 -10.95 16.60 1.36
C GLY A 94 -9.72 16.95 0.54
N THR A 95 -8.55 16.72 1.11
CA THR A 95 -7.25 16.97 0.46
C THR A 95 -6.59 15.65 0.08
N TRP A 96 -6.34 15.48 -1.20
CA TRP A 96 -5.62 14.33 -1.75
C TRP A 96 -4.28 14.80 -2.28
N GLN A 97 -3.20 14.27 -1.72
CA GLN A 97 -1.85 14.70 -2.08
C GLN A 97 -1.53 14.33 -3.53
N ALA A 98 -1.07 15.31 -4.29
CA ALA A 98 -0.59 15.18 -5.66
C ALA A 98 0.92 15.46 -5.74
N THR A 99 1.68 14.95 -4.76
CA THR A 99 3.11 15.15 -4.59
C THR A 99 3.82 13.79 -4.53
N ASN A 100 5.09 13.77 -4.17
CA ASN A 100 5.85 12.54 -3.88
C ASN A 100 5.45 11.86 -2.55
N SER A 101 4.54 12.44 -1.78
CA SER A 101 3.95 11.79 -0.60
C SER A 101 2.86 10.79 -1.01
N ALA A 102 2.39 9.98 -0.07
CA ALA A 102 1.27 9.09 -0.33
C ALA A 102 0.02 9.87 -0.73
N GLY A 103 -0.57 9.54 -1.87
CA GLY A 103 -1.84 10.10 -2.34
C GLY A 103 -3.01 9.24 -1.87
N ILE A 104 -2.96 7.94 -2.16
CA ILE A 104 -3.96 6.96 -1.70
C ILE A 104 -3.26 5.90 -0.86
N GLN A 105 -3.86 5.55 0.26
CA GLN A 105 -3.57 4.32 0.98
C GLN A 105 -4.64 3.29 0.61
N LEU A 106 -4.22 2.21 -0.04
CA LEU A 106 -5.05 1.05 -0.34
C LEU A 106 -4.80 0.01 0.74
N ILE A 107 -5.84 -0.36 1.48
CA ILE A 107 -5.73 -1.16 2.68
C ILE A 107 -6.60 -2.42 2.52
N PHE A 108 -6.00 -3.58 2.75
CA PHE A 108 -6.70 -4.86 2.85
C PHE A 108 -6.65 -5.30 4.31
N PRO A 109 -7.72 -5.05 5.09
CA PRO A 109 -7.79 -5.52 6.45
C PRO A 109 -8.05 -7.02 6.48
N LEU A 110 -7.33 -7.73 7.33
CA LEU A 110 -7.48 -9.18 7.57
C LEU A 110 -8.40 -9.44 8.78
N ALA A 111 -8.28 -8.57 9.78
CA ALA A 111 -9.16 -8.52 10.94
C ALA A 111 -9.09 -7.13 11.58
N VAL A 112 -10.20 -6.64 12.08
CA VAL A 112 -10.29 -5.30 12.70
C VAL A 112 -11.17 -5.35 13.94
N GLY A 113 -10.67 -4.78 15.03
CA GLY A 113 -11.44 -4.54 16.24
C GLY A 113 -12.39 -3.36 16.10
N SER A 114 -13.34 -3.25 17.00
CA SER A 114 -14.46 -2.30 16.90
C SER A 114 -14.05 -0.82 16.87
N THR A 115 -12.88 -0.47 17.40
CA THR A 115 -12.32 0.89 17.33
C THR A 115 -12.06 1.34 15.90
N TYR A 116 -11.83 0.41 14.98
CA TYR A 116 -11.41 0.68 13.60
C TYR A 116 -12.53 0.45 12.57
N HIS A 117 -13.76 0.22 13.03
CA HIS A 117 -14.91 0.06 12.15
C HIS A 117 -15.37 1.41 11.57
N SER A 118 -15.80 1.37 10.31
CA SER A 118 -16.41 2.53 9.67
C SER A 118 -17.73 2.90 10.36
N SER A 119 -17.90 4.19 10.61
CA SER A 119 -19.16 4.77 11.08
C SER A 119 -20.10 5.16 9.94
N VAL A 120 -19.63 5.08 8.69
CA VAL A 120 -20.45 5.32 7.50
C VAL A 120 -20.69 4.01 6.77
N ALA A 121 -21.77 3.95 6.01
CA ALA A 121 -22.11 2.78 5.22
C ALA A 121 -20.98 2.41 4.26
N ALA A 122 -20.73 1.12 4.08
CA ALA A 122 -19.82 0.62 3.06
C ALA A 122 -20.22 1.19 1.69
N GLY A 123 -19.22 1.49 0.87
CA GLY A 123 -19.43 2.13 -0.42
C GLY A 123 -19.63 3.65 -0.37
N SER A 124 -19.51 4.29 0.80
CA SER A 124 -19.64 5.73 0.95
C SER A 124 -18.35 6.38 1.44
N TRP A 125 -18.03 7.58 0.92
CA TRP A 125 -16.96 8.41 1.45
C TRP A 125 -17.37 9.04 2.78
N GLY A 126 -16.55 8.89 3.79
CA GLY A 126 -16.75 9.48 5.11
C GLY A 126 -15.57 10.33 5.55
N ASN A 127 -15.80 11.11 6.61
CA ASN A 127 -14.72 11.75 7.33
C ASN A 127 -13.89 10.64 7.97
N GLY A 128 -12.58 10.66 7.67
CA GLY A 128 -11.66 9.62 8.08
C GLY A 128 -11.45 9.55 9.58
N GLY A 129 -10.35 9.03 9.93
CA GLY A 129 -9.92 8.63 11.24
C GLY A 129 -9.21 7.29 11.10
N ASN A 130 -9.01 6.61 12.19
CA ASN A 130 -8.42 5.27 12.19
C ASN A 130 -9.45 4.21 11.73
N ILE A 131 -9.98 4.36 10.52
CA ILE A 131 -10.95 3.44 9.94
C ILE A 131 -10.24 2.50 8.97
N TYR A 132 -10.46 1.21 9.13
CA TYR A 132 -9.80 0.17 8.36
C TYR A 132 -10.76 -0.86 7.74
N GLY A 133 -11.92 -1.07 8.31
CA GLY A 133 -12.90 -2.04 7.82
C GLY A 133 -14.31 -1.77 8.31
N SER A 134 -15.20 -2.71 8.10
CA SER A 134 -16.59 -2.69 8.59
C SER A 134 -16.80 -3.69 9.72
N SER A 135 -17.89 -3.53 10.44
CA SER A 135 -18.33 -4.49 11.47
C SER A 135 -18.80 -5.84 10.89
N ASN A 136 -19.02 -5.90 9.58
CA ASN A 136 -19.46 -7.12 8.88
C ASN A 136 -18.30 -8.01 8.46
N GLN A 137 -17.06 -7.51 8.57
CA GLN A 137 -15.86 -8.21 8.09
C GLN A 137 -15.60 -9.46 8.92
N VAL A 138 -15.29 -10.57 8.24
CA VAL A 138 -14.83 -11.80 8.87
C VAL A 138 -13.44 -11.63 9.49
N ASN A 139 -13.19 -12.35 10.58
CA ASN A 139 -11.86 -12.42 11.17
C ASN A 139 -11.05 -13.49 10.44
N CYS A 140 -10.02 -13.08 9.67
CA CYS A 140 -9.11 -13.99 9.01
C CYS A 140 -7.97 -14.47 9.91
N MET A 141 -7.85 -13.92 11.11
CA MET A 141 -6.77 -14.23 12.06
C MET A 141 -7.18 -15.25 13.12
N ASP A 142 -8.39 -15.81 13.05
CA ASP A 142 -8.99 -16.63 14.10
C ASP A 142 -8.43 -18.06 14.21
N ASP A 143 -7.64 -18.51 13.25
CA ASP A 143 -7.04 -19.85 13.24
C ASP A 143 -5.62 -19.80 12.66
N ALA A 144 -4.67 -20.47 13.31
CA ALA A 144 -3.28 -20.56 12.86
C ALA A 144 -3.13 -21.39 11.53
N ALA A 145 -4.16 -22.11 11.11
CA ALA A 145 -4.18 -22.78 9.81
C ALA A 145 -4.60 -21.84 8.67
N ASN A 146 -5.05 -20.63 8.98
CA ASN A 146 -5.51 -19.69 7.97
C ASN A 146 -4.34 -19.16 7.13
N ASN A 147 -4.53 -19.25 5.82
CA ASN A 147 -3.62 -18.69 4.83
C ASN A 147 -4.41 -17.77 3.91
N TRP A 148 -4.06 -16.51 3.86
CA TRP A 148 -4.70 -15.52 3.01
C TRP A 148 -3.78 -15.13 1.85
N TYR A 149 -4.32 -15.01 0.65
CA TYR A 149 -3.55 -14.73 -0.57
C TYR A 149 -4.19 -13.64 -1.40
N ILE A 150 -3.37 -12.78 -2.01
CA ILE A 150 -3.81 -11.78 -2.98
C ILE A 150 -2.78 -11.62 -4.10
N THR A 151 -3.27 -11.39 -5.33
CA THR A 151 -2.42 -11.13 -6.50
C THR A 151 -3.20 -10.35 -7.57
N GLY A 152 -2.48 -9.85 -8.56
CA GLY A 152 -3.07 -9.13 -9.71
C GLY A 152 -3.86 -7.91 -9.29
N ILE A 153 -3.36 -7.13 -8.32
CA ILE A 153 -4.02 -5.91 -7.84
C ILE A 153 -3.79 -4.81 -8.87
N GLN A 154 -4.88 -4.24 -9.40
CA GLN A 154 -4.86 -3.17 -10.37
C GLN A 154 -5.91 -2.12 -10.03
N LEU A 155 -5.50 -0.86 -9.93
CA LEU A 155 -6.37 0.30 -9.70
C LEU A 155 -6.31 1.20 -10.94
N GLU A 156 -7.43 1.35 -11.63
CA GLU A 156 -7.52 2.02 -12.92
C GLU A 156 -8.52 3.16 -12.89
N ALA A 157 -8.24 4.24 -13.60
CA ALA A 157 -9.23 5.28 -13.85
C ALA A 157 -10.33 4.75 -14.77
N GLY A 158 -11.60 4.92 -14.40
CA GLY A 158 -12.75 4.46 -15.17
C GLY A 158 -13.66 3.51 -14.39
N GLN A 159 -14.67 3.00 -15.07
CA GLN A 159 -15.74 2.18 -14.49
C GLN A 159 -15.62 0.69 -14.83
N THR A 160 -14.62 0.30 -15.59
CA THR A 160 -14.46 -1.06 -16.10
C THR A 160 -13.04 -1.54 -15.84
N ALA A 161 -12.90 -2.73 -15.27
CA ALA A 161 -11.60 -3.36 -15.11
C ALA A 161 -11.12 -3.93 -16.45
N THR A 162 -9.88 -3.59 -16.82
CA THR A 162 -9.20 -4.20 -17.96
C THR A 162 -8.50 -5.51 -17.55
N PRO A 163 -7.99 -6.32 -18.48
CA PRO A 163 -7.06 -7.38 -18.15
C PRO A 163 -5.86 -6.84 -17.36
N PHE A 164 -5.34 -7.66 -16.43
CA PHE A 164 -4.18 -7.26 -15.65
C PHE A 164 -2.99 -6.91 -16.55
N GLU A 165 -2.45 -5.71 -16.37
CA GLU A 165 -1.31 -5.23 -17.13
C GLU A 165 -0.02 -5.86 -16.63
N HIS A 166 0.66 -6.59 -17.48
CA HIS A 166 1.97 -7.18 -17.19
C HIS A 166 3.07 -6.24 -17.69
N GLU A 167 3.76 -5.62 -16.76
CA GLU A 167 4.94 -4.81 -17.08
C GLU A 167 6.18 -5.70 -17.26
N ASP A 168 7.11 -5.27 -18.09
CA ASP A 168 8.42 -5.92 -18.19
C ASP A 168 9.22 -5.71 -16.88
N PHE A 169 10.13 -6.65 -16.62
CA PHE A 169 10.93 -6.65 -15.38
C PHE A 169 11.76 -5.37 -15.23
N GLY A 170 12.32 -4.84 -16.31
CA GLY A 170 13.16 -3.64 -16.28
C GLY A 170 12.37 -2.40 -15.83
N THR A 171 11.16 -2.24 -16.36
CA THR A 171 10.25 -1.16 -15.96
C THR A 171 9.84 -1.28 -14.49
N THR A 172 9.45 -2.49 -14.07
CA THR A 172 9.10 -2.74 -12.66
C THR A 172 10.28 -2.49 -11.72
N LEU A 173 11.48 -2.95 -12.09
CA LEU A 173 12.70 -2.72 -11.32
C LEU A 173 12.99 -1.23 -11.16
N ALA A 174 12.92 -0.45 -12.24
CA ALA A 174 13.14 0.99 -12.19
C ALA A 174 12.13 1.71 -11.27
N LYS A 175 10.86 1.29 -11.31
CA LYS A 175 9.83 1.81 -10.39
C LYS A 175 10.15 1.48 -8.93
N CYS A 176 10.60 0.26 -8.64
CA CYS A 176 11.01 -0.15 -7.29
C CYS A 176 12.24 0.64 -6.80
N GLN A 177 13.23 0.82 -7.64
CA GLN A 177 14.45 1.55 -7.33
C GLN A 177 14.20 3.04 -7.01
N ARG A 178 13.08 3.61 -7.47
CA ARG A 178 12.66 4.95 -7.08
C ARG A 178 12.46 5.09 -5.56
N TYR A 179 12.02 4.03 -4.90
CA TYR A 179 11.70 4.01 -3.47
C TYR A 179 12.78 3.35 -2.62
N TYR A 180 13.41 2.33 -3.15
CA TYR A 180 14.43 1.56 -2.45
C TYR A 180 15.47 0.99 -3.42
N GLU A 181 16.73 1.19 -3.08
CA GLU A 181 17.85 0.63 -3.82
C GLU A 181 19.00 0.38 -2.85
N ILE A 182 19.63 -0.80 -2.96
CA ILE A 182 20.90 -1.09 -2.30
C ILE A 182 21.99 -0.90 -3.34
N SER A 183 22.91 0.01 -3.08
CA SER A 183 23.99 0.31 -3.97
C SER A 183 25.33 0.28 -3.22
N GLY A 184 26.30 -0.40 -3.80
CA GLY A 184 27.67 -0.36 -3.29
C GLY A 184 28.30 1.02 -3.58
N ILE A 185 28.81 1.69 -2.56
CA ILE A 185 29.59 2.91 -2.72
C ILE A 185 31.05 2.55 -2.59
N THR A 186 31.79 2.76 -3.66
CA THR A 186 33.27 2.71 -3.59
C THR A 186 33.79 4.12 -3.30
N LEU A 187 34.39 4.29 -2.15
CA LEU A 187 35.06 5.50 -1.80
C LEU A 187 36.54 5.34 -2.24
N VAL A 188 36.96 6.11 -3.23
CA VAL A 188 38.35 6.15 -3.64
C VAL A 188 38.99 7.35 -2.94
N SER A 189 39.88 7.07 -2.01
CA SER A 189 40.72 8.09 -1.39
C SER A 189 41.98 8.24 -2.26
N ASN A 190 42.12 9.38 -2.87
CA ASN A 190 43.42 9.81 -3.43
C ASN A 190 43.98 10.96 -2.55
N ILE A 191 45.27 11.22 -2.63
CA ILE A 191 45.91 12.26 -1.84
C ILE A 191 45.21 13.60 -2.14
N GLY A 192 44.21 13.96 -1.31
CA GLY A 192 43.45 15.20 -1.43
C GLY A 192 41.95 15.15 -1.47
N GLY A 193 41.30 13.95 -1.43
CA GLY A 193 39.85 13.89 -1.37
C GLY A 193 39.28 12.48 -1.49
N VAL A 194 38.04 12.33 -1.05
CA VAL A 194 37.23 11.11 -1.20
C VAL A 194 36.11 11.42 -2.18
N TYR A 195 36.10 10.73 -3.30
CA TYR A 195 35.07 10.90 -4.31
C TYR A 195 34.15 9.67 -4.35
N PRO A 196 32.87 9.82 -4.13
CA PRO A 196 31.93 8.71 -4.35
C PRO A 196 31.80 8.43 -5.85
N SER A 197 32.02 7.19 -6.24
CA SER A 197 31.94 6.76 -7.64
C SER A 197 30.53 6.24 -8.03
N ASN A 198 29.54 6.37 -7.14
CA ASN A 198 28.22 5.84 -7.37
C ASN A 198 27.27 6.90 -7.93
N SER A 199 26.56 6.56 -8.99
CA SER A 199 25.48 7.37 -9.55
C SER A 199 24.16 6.62 -9.48
N TRP A 200 23.11 7.33 -9.10
CA TRP A 200 21.77 6.77 -9.10
C TRP A 200 21.24 6.70 -10.54
N CYS A 201 20.82 5.53 -10.97
CA CYS A 201 20.25 5.35 -12.30
C CYS A 201 18.79 5.79 -12.41
N VAL A 202 18.13 6.00 -11.28
CA VAL A 202 16.71 6.41 -11.20
C VAL A 202 16.57 7.61 -10.26
N ARG A 203 15.67 8.54 -10.59
CA ARG A 203 15.34 9.65 -9.70
C ARG A 203 14.64 9.12 -8.46
N LYS A 204 15.22 9.35 -7.29
CA LYS A 204 14.67 8.91 -6.02
C LYS A 204 13.44 9.73 -5.59
N ASN A 205 12.56 9.12 -4.84
CA ASN A 205 11.38 9.74 -4.27
C ASN A 205 11.74 10.87 -3.28
N HIS A 206 12.77 10.64 -2.47
CA HIS A 206 13.34 11.61 -1.55
C HIS A 206 14.87 11.41 -1.48
N ARG A 207 15.55 12.22 -0.71
CA ARG A 207 17.00 12.04 -0.48
C ARG A 207 17.25 10.67 0.16
N PRO A 208 18.15 9.84 -0.41
CA PRO A 208 18.48 8.57 0.21
C PRO A 208 19.14 8.78 1.58
N ASP A 209 18.79 7.97 2.55
CA ASP A 209 19.56 7.82 3.77
C ASP A 209 20.77 6.96 3.47
N ILE A 210 21.97 7.52 3.65
CA ILE A 210 23.22 6.83 3.40
C ILE A 210 23.74 6.32 4.74
N SER A 211 23.74 5.00 4.92
CA SER A 211 24.46 4.34 6.00
C SER A 211 25.72 3.66 5.45
N TYR A 212 26.77 3.65 6.22
CA TYR A 212 28.02 2.98 5.85
C TYR A 212 28.57 2.16 7.01
N THR A 213 29.28 1.10 6.67
CA THR A 213 30.09 0.34 7.62
C THR A 213 31.54 0.54 7.25
N ALA A 214 32.30 1.19 8.12
CA ALA A 214 33.73 1.34 7.91
C ALA A 214 34.42 -0.02 8.11
N ALA A 215 35.35 -0.38 7.23
CA ALA A 215 36.21 -1.52 7.46
C ALA A 215 37.10 -1.25 8.70
N ALA A 216 37.25 -2.27 9.54
CA ALA A 216 38.08 -2.16 10.73
C ALA A 216 39.51 -1.73 10.36
N GLY A 217 40.00 -0.63 10.92
CA GLY A 217 41.36 -0.11 10.71
C GLY A 217 41.51 1.14 9.85
N SER A 218 40.44 1.64 9.24
CA SER A 218 40.47 2.91 8.53
C SER A 218 39.93 4.03 9.42
N GLY A 219 40.81 5.02 9.74
CA GLY A 219 40.42 6.26 10.42
C GLY A 219 39.59 7.20 9.51
N ALA A 220 38.66 6.67 8.73
CA ALA A 220 37.90 7.46 7.79
C ALA A 220 36.79 8.22 8.51
N THR A 221 36.88 9.54 8.56
CA THR A 221 35.76 10.42 8.93
C THR A 221 34.98 10.74 7.66
N ILE A 222 33.73 10.35 7.60
CA ILE A 222 32.86 10.74 6.49
C ILE A 222 32.20 12.06 6.84
N ALA A 223 32.52 13.10 6.08
CA ALA A 223 31.78 14.35 6.11
C ALA A 223 30.40 14.16 5.49
N ARG A 224 29.38 14.82 6.04
CA ARG A 224 28.03 14.81 5.47
C ARG A 224 28.07 15.21 4.00
N MET A 225 27.56 14.34 3.13
CA MET A 225 27.27 14.72 1.76
C MET A 225 25.89 15.40 1.72
N TYR A 226 25.88 16.63 1.27
CA TYR A 226 24.65 17.43 1.05
C TYR A 226 24.15 17.22 -0.37
#